data_7dbd94ff470f233398788920318f45c6
#
_entry.id   7dbd94ff470f233398788920318f45c6
#
_cell.length_a   1.000
_cell.length_b   1.000
_cell.length_c   1.000
_cell.angle_alpha   90.00
_cell.angle_beta   90.00
_cell.angle_gamma   90.00
#
_symmetry.space_group_name_H-M   'P 1'
#
loop_
_entity.id
_entity.type
_entity.pdbx_description
1 polymer ?
#
loop_
_entity_poly.entity_id
_entity_poly.type
_entity_poly.pdbx_seq_one_letter_code
_entity_poly.pdbx_strand_id
1 'polypeptide(L)'
;MRNVDAAGLGIGDDHPPRIMGVLNVSEESPYDPSVYDDPGEAAAYVDEELIGEGADIVDVGLESANKDLDVLSAEQELDRLDTAIETLESTSGDAVWSIETRYHEVADEALSRGFDMVNDICGFADPEMPRVCREHDAAVSKMASPPDLERPGAIEDVDEIYEALSMNGFTDKTILDPAFGGWSAAKTHADDRETFRRLREFRGYGRPLLVSINRKSFLKTVAGRSTEEALPVSLAATSMAVERGAHVVRTHDVGETRDAALVGAEFARDRHRSGGDSDAVAVEELNVTTVREAERHLDRIGASEATRGNRDAAGNAVVRTYELTGLGDAAVGALRAATVGGDASGAAFALGDPNRARPATTDGGTGDATPGGDGSVPDAPAADRRGLLIGTPAAIESVREAVSGVSEALDAALAGIDPHVS
;
A
#
# COMPACT_ATOMS: atom_id res chain seq x y z
N MET A 1 -4.16 -12.31 6.98
CA MET A 1 -2.78 -12.21 6.44
C MET A 1 -1.84 -12.99 7.34
N ARG A 2 -0.72 -13.52 6.81
CA ARG A 2 0.29 -14.21 7.63
C ARG A 2 1.06 -13.15 8.45
N ASN A 3 1.18 -13.36 9.76
CA ASN A 3 2.13 -12.61 10.57
C ASN A 3 3.52 -13.23 10.46
N VAL A 4 4.55 -12.42 10.65
CA VAL A 4 5.96 -12.83 10.71
C VAL A 4 6.46 -12.52 12.11
N ASP A 5 7.26 -13.42 12.66
CA ASP A 5 8.01 -13.22 13.89
C ASP A 5 9.49 -13.00 13.55
N ALA A 6 10.04 -11.85 13.90
CA ALA A 6 11.43 -11.50 13.78
C ALA A 6 12.05 -11.45 15.19
N ALA A 7 12.68 -12.52 15.63
CA ALA A 7 13.30 -12.64 16.95
C ALA A 7 12.37 -12.22 18.12
N GLY A 8 11.09 -12.59 18.07
CA GLY A 8 10.08 -12.21 19.05
C GLY A 8 9.30 -10.94 18.74
N LEU A 9 9.71 -10.16 17.73
CA LEU A 9 8.97 -9.00 17.24
C LEU A 9 7.91 -9.44 16.23
N GLY A 10 6.62 -9.34 16.58
CA GLY A 10 5.52 -9.65 15.68
C GLY A 10 5.32 -8.55 14.64
N ILE A 11 5.22 -8.94 13.36
CA ILE A 11 5.03 -8.05 12.19
C ILE A 11 3.85 -8.57 11.37
N GLY A 12 2.86 -7.74 11.11
CA GLY A 12 1.68 -8.11 10.33
C GLY A 12 0.41 -7.44 10.84
N ASP A 13 -0.74 -7.89 10.33
CA ASP A 13 -2.05 -7.28 10.61
C ASP A 13 -2.51 -7.37 12.08
N ASP A 14 -1.91 -8.22 12.90
CA ASP A 14 -2.25 -8.39 14.32
C ASP A 14 -1.33 -7.60 15.25
N HIS A 15 -0.42 -6.82 14.66
CA HIS A 15 0.58 -6.03 15.39
C HIS A 15 0.54 -4.56 14.97
N PRO A 16 0.99 -3.63 15.82
CA PRO A 16 1.16 -2.24 15.43
C PRO A 16 2.19 -2.13 14.29
N PRO A 17 2.16 -1.04 13.49
CA PRO A 17 3.19 -0.79 12.50
C PRO A 17 4.56 -0.68 13.19
N ARG A 18 5.60 -1.23 12.55
CA ARG A 18 6.97 -1.27 13.05
C ARG A 18 7.81 -0.22 12.35
N ILE A 19 8.72 0.37 13.09
CA ILE A 19 9.66 1.38 12.57
C ILE A 19 11.03 0.74 12.45
N MET A 20 11.59 0.83 11.25
CA MET A 20 12.94 0.37 10.91
C MET A 20 13.83 1.59 10.72
N GLY A 21 14.64 1.88 11.72
CA GLY A 21 15.64 2.96 11.68
C GLY A 21 16.87 2.53 10.90
N VAL A 22 17.50 3.47 10.18
CA VAL A 22 18.64 3.20 9.30
C VAL A 22 19.95 3.64 9.92
N LEU A 23 20.91 2.73 9.95
CA LEU A 23 22.32 3.01 10.21
C LEU A 23 23.14 2.65 8.98
N ASN A 24 24.02 3.54 8.51
CA ASN A 24 24.96 3.24 7.44
C ASN A 24 26.39 3.21 8.02
N VAL A 25 27.09 2.13 7.78
CA VAL A 25 28.53 2.01 8.11
C VAL A 25 29.43 2.21 6.88
N SER A 26 28.90 2.87 5.87
CA SER A 26 29.55 3.18 4.58
C SER A 26 29.75 4.69 4.49
N GLU A 27 31.00 5.15 4.50
CA GLU A 27 31.38 6.58 4.46
C GLU A 27 30.85 7.31 3.21
N GLU A 28 30.64 6.60 2.12
CA GLU A 28 30.13 7.12 0.85
C GLU A 28 28.60 7.22 0.76
N SER A 29 27.88 6.92 1.82
CA SER A 29 26.40 6.98 1.83
C SER A 29 25.90 8.43 1.70
N PRO A 30 24.82 8.67 0.93
CA PRO A 30 24.40 10.03 0.56
C PRO A 30 23.65 10.76 1.67
N TYR A 31 23.34 10.14 2.79
CA TYR A 31 22.62 10.73 3.92
C TYR A 31 23.50 10.76 5.18
N ASP A 32 24.29 11.83 5.27
CA ASP A 32 25.30 12.08 6.30
C ASP A 32 24.84 11.88 7.76
N PRO A 33 23.60 12.27 8.17
CA PRO A 33 23.16 12.10 9.55
C PRO A 33 23.08 10.65 10.07
N SER A 34 23.12 9.64 9.22
CA SER A 34 23.06 8.22 9.63
C SER A 34 24.30 7.43 9.21
N VAL A 35 25.41 8.10 8.96
CA VAL A 35 26.68 7.50 8.51
C VAL A 35 27.72 7.53 9.63
N TYR A 36 28.21 6.35 10.02
CA TYR A 36 29.16 6.19 11.11
C TYR A 36 30.19 5.12 10.75
N ASP A 37 31.48 5.42 10.97
CA ASP A 37 32.60 4.51 10.80
C ASP A 37 33.22 4.05 12.13
N ASP A 38 32.93 4.77 13.23
CA ASP A 38 33.30 4.37 14.60
C ASP A 38 32.16 3.61 15.27
N PRO A 39 32.37 2.37 15.71
CA PRO A 39 31.32 1.56 16.32
C PRO A 39 30.72 2.14 17.60
N GLY A 40 31.51 2.89 18.38
CA GLY A 40 31.04 3.52 19.61
C GLY A 40 30.13 4.72 19.33
N GLU A 41 30.47 5.56 18.32
CA GLU A 41 29.62 6.66 17.88
C GLU A 41 28.35 6.11 17.21
N ALA A 42 28.47 5.07 16.40
CA ALA A 42 27.33 4.38 15.80
C ALA A 42 26.39 3.80 16.86
N ALA A 43 26.90 3.13 17.89
CA ALA A 43 26.08 2.60 18.99
C ALA A 43 25.37 3.71 19.77
N ALA A 44 26.04 4.84 20.03
CA ALA A 44 25.40 5.98 20.67
C ALA A 44 24.24 6.55 19.81
N TYR A 45 24.45 6.68 18.49
CA TYR A 45 23.39 7.08 17.55
C TYR A 45 22.22 6.09 17.56
N VAL A 46 22.50 4.79 17.54
CA VAL A 46 21.47 3.74 17.62
C VAL A 46 20.68 3.84 18.92
N ASP A 47 21.35 3.97 20.05
CA ASP A 47 20.69 4.07 21.37
C ASP A 47 19.86 5.34 21.51
N GLU A 48 20.36 6.51 21.08
CA GLU A 48 19.73 7.80 21.31
C GLU A 48 18.71 8.16 20.23
N GLU A 49 19.08 8.03 18.95
CA GLU A 49 18.30 8.54 17.81
C GLU A 49 17.42 7.46 17.16
N LEU A 50 17.78 6.17 17.24
CA LEU A 50 16.95 5.10 16.69
C LEU A 50 16.08 4.47 17.78
N ILE A 51 16.66 3.73 18.70
CA ILE A 51 15.91 3.01 19.73
C ILE A 51 15.23 3.99 20.71
N GLY A 52 15.94 5.06 21.11
CA GLY A 52 15.41 6.09 21.99
C GLY A 52 14.20 6.82 21.42
N GLU A 53 14.11 6.97 20.10
CA GLU A 53 12.96 7.55 19.39
C GLU A 53 11.89 6.52 19.02
N GLY A 54 12.16 5.22 19.25
CA GLY A 54 11.17 4.16 19.13
C GLY A 54 11.28 3.32 17.86
N ALA A 55 12.48 3.14 17.31
CA ALA A 55 12.72 2.11 16.31
C ALA A 55 12.53 0.72 16.92
N ASP A 56 11.78 -0.14 16.25
CA ASP A 56 11.64 -1.56 16.59
C ASP A 56 12.75 -2.40 15.95
N ILE A 57 13.28 -1.92 14.81
CA ILE A 57 14.28 -2.58 13.98
C ILE A 57 15.40 -1.60 13.66
N VAL A 58 16.65 -2.01 13.75
CA VAL A 58 17.83 -1.27 13.29
C VAL A 58 18.34 -1.95 12.03
N ASP A 59 18.30 -1.26 10.90
CA ASP A 59 18.71 -1.77 9.59
C ASP A 59 20.08 -1.20 9.20
N VAL A 60 21.07 -2.05 9.12
CA VAL A 60 22.47 -1.67 8.90
C VAL A 60 22.84 -1.86 7.44
N GLY A 61 23.20 -0.75 6.77
CA GLY A 61 23.69 -0.74 5.40
C GLY A 61 25.24 -0.73 5.33
N LEU A 62 25.81 -1.71 4.63
CA LEU A 62 27.25 -1.82 4.39
C LEU A 62 27.66 -1.12 3.11
N GLU A 63 26.74 -0.92 2.17
CA GLU A 63 26.95 -0.31 0.86
C GLU A 63 26.14 0.97 0.70
N SER A 64 26.71 1.94 0.00
CA SER A 64 26.00 3.17 -0.36
C SER A 64 24.92 2.92 -1.42
N ALA A 65 23.72 3.46 -1.20
CA ALA A 65 22.67 3.50 -2.21
C ALA A 65 22.94 4.48 -3.38
N ASN A 66 24.17 4.99 -3.52
CA ASN A 66 24.55 5.89 -4.61
C ASN A 66 24.83 5.11 -5.89
N LYS A 67 23.89 5.17 -6.84
CA LYS A 67 23.99 4.50 -8.15
C LYS A 67 25.18 4.90 -9.03
N ASP A 68 25.91 5.95 -8.67
CA ASP A 68 27.09 6.43 -9.41
C ASP A 68 28.39 5.77 -8.89
N LEU A 69 28.29 4.93 -7.85
CA LEU A 69 29.37 4.13 -7.31
C LEU A 69 29.30 2.69 -7.87
N ASP A 70 30.48 2.04 -7.90
CA ASP A 70 30.55 0.62 -8.23
C ASP A 70 29.93 -0.22 -7.11
N VAL A 71 29.24 -1.30 -7.50
CA VAL A 71 28.64 -2.27 -6.59
C VAL A 71 29.75 -3.00 -5.81
N LEU A 72 29.60 -3.11 -4.49
CA LEU A 72 30.53 -3.86 -3.66
C LEU A 72 30.39 -5.38 -3.92
N SER A 73 31.50 -6.09 -3.83
CA SER A 73 31.51 -7.55 -3.78
C SER A 73 31.16 -8.06 -2.37
N ALA A 74 30.76 -9.32 -2.25
CA ALA A 74 30.52 -9.95 -0.95
C ALA A 74 31.74 -9.85 -0.02
N GLU A 75 32.97 -10.00 -0.56
CA GLU A 75 34.22 -9.85 0.22
C GLU A 75 34.36 -8.44 0.78
N GLN A 76 34.03 -7.41 0.00
CA GLN A 76 34.09 -6.01 0.43
C GLN A 76 33.02 -5.68 1.47
N GLU A 77 31.81 -6.24 1.34
CA GLU A 77 30.78 -6.11 2.40
C GLU A 77 31.18 -6.83 3.68
N LEU A 78 31.79 -8.05 3.58
CA LEU A 78 32.32 -8.78 4.74
C LEU A 78 33.43 -8.00 5.47
N ASP A 79 34.31 -7.29 4.73
CA ASP A 79 35.33 -6.44 5.33
C ASP A 79 34.74 -5.29 6.18
N ARG A 80 33.53 -4.83 5.85
CA ARG A 80 32.82 -3.78 6.59
C ARG A 80 31.93 -4.31 7.71
N LEU A 81 31.61 -5.60 7.70
CA LEU A 81 30.69 -6.22 8.63
C LEU A 81 31.17 -6.14 10.09
N ASP A 82 32.47 -6.17 10.33
CA ASP A 82 33.02 -6.07 11.69
C ASP A 82 32.58 -4.78 12.39
N THR A 83 32.56 -3.63 11.70
CA THR A 83 32.03 -2.37 12.27
C THR A 83 30.57 -2.48 12.69
N ALA A 84 29.75 -3.13 11.87
CA ALA A 84 28.33 -3.36 12.18
C ALA A 84 28.13 -4.28 13.39
N ILE A 85 28.94 -5.33 13.51
CA ILE A 85 28.91 -6.26 14.65
C ILE A 85 29.37 -5.57 15.93
N GLU A 86 30.48 -4.83 15.88
CA GLU A 86 30.99 -4.09 17.05
C GLU A 86 29.96 -3.02 17.50
N THR A 87 29.23 -2.41 16.57
CA THR A 87 28.13 -1.50 16.88
C THR A 87 27.00 -2.22 17.61
N LEU A 88 26.56 -3.38 17.10
CA LEU A 88 25.54 -4.20 17.74
C LEU A 88 25.96 -4.57 19.18
N GLU A 89 27.19 -5.07 19.36
CA GLU A 89 27.73 -5.47 20.66
C GLU A 89 27.86 -4.29 21.65
N SER A 90 28.03 -3.07 21.15
CA SER A 90 28.19 -1.84 21.93
C SER A 90 26.87 -1.15 22.25
N THR A 91 25.80 -1.50 21.55
CA THR A 91 24.45 -0.94 21.75
C THR A 91 23.84 -1.50 23.03
N SER A 92 23.19 -0.66 23.81
CA SER A 92 22.59 -1.01 25.11
C SER A 92 21.08 -1.27 25.00
N GLY A 93 20.43 -0.65 24.04
CA GLY A 93 18.98 -0.78 23.80
C GLY A 93 18.61 -2.11 23.17
N ASP A 94 17.32 -2.45 23.21
CA ASP A 94 16.77 -3.69 22.67
C ASP A 94 16.03 -3.40 21.36
N ALA A 95 16.47 -4.00 20.26
CA ALA A 95 15.85 -3.91 18.94
C ALA A 95 16.15 -5.17 18.13
N VAL A 96 15.36 -5.43 17.07
CA VAL A 96 15.69 -6.42 16.04
C VAL A 96 16.77 -5.84 15.14
N TRP A 97 17.85 -6.58 14.90
CA TRP A 97 18.94 -6.16 14.04
C TRP A 97 18.80 -6.74 12.63
N SER A 98 18.75 -5.89 11.64
CA SER A 98 18.63 -6.23 10.23
C SER A 98 19.89 -5.85 9.46
N ILE A 99 20.39 -6.74 8.61
CA ILE A 99 21.50 -6.46 7.70
C ILE A 99 20.99 -6.25 6.28
N GLU A 100 21.25 -5.08 5.69
CA GLU A 100 20.96 -4.80 4.28
C GLU A 100 22.09 -5.38 3.42
N THR A 101 21.78 -6.39 2.64
CA THR A 101 22.73 -7.02 1.71
C THR A 101 22.01 -7.73 0.58
N ARG A 102 22.73 -8.09 -0.47
CA ARG A 102 22.30 -8.92 -1.58
C ARG A 102 22.99 -10.28 -1.62
N TYR A 103 23.97 -10.51 -0.76
CA TYR A 103 24.83 -11.68 -0.75
C TYR A 103 24.52 -12.61 0.42
N HIS A 104 24.31 -13.89 0.12
CA HIS A 104 24.02 -14.88 1.15
C HIS A 104 25.20 -15.10 2.12
N GLU A 105 26.45 -14.94 1.68
CA GLU A 105 27.64 -15.07 2.53
C GLU A 105 27.66 -13.99 3.63
N VAL A 106 27.31 -12.76 3.27
CA VAL A 106 27.22 -11.64 4.23
C VAL A 106 26.07 -11.86 5.20
N ALA A 107 24.92 -12.30 4.68
CA ALA A 107 23.76 -12.62 5.51
C ALA A 107 24.04 -13.75 6.50
N ASP A 108 24.72 -14.84 6.07
CA ASP A 108 25.08 -15.97 6.91
C ASP A 108 26.03 -15.55 8.06
N GLU A 109 27.06 -14.78 7.72
CA GLU A 109 28.02 -14.27 8.72
C GLU A 109 27.35 -13.31 9.71
N ALA A 110 26.53 -12.35 9.23
CA ALA A 110 25.82 -11.42 10.09
C ALA A 110 24.85 -12.13 11.05
N LEU A 111 24.02 -13.05 10.54
CA LEU A 111 23.07 -13.82 11.34
C LEU A 111 23.79 -14.72 12.37
N SER A 112 24.94 -15.32 12.01
CA SER A 112 25.73 -16.13 12.93
C SER A 112 26.33 -15.30 14.08
N ARG A 113 26.47 -13.99 13.90
CA ARG A 113 27.08 -13.04 14.84
C ARG A 113 26.07 -12.13 15.56
N GLY A 114 24.77 -12.45 15.51
CA GLY A 114 23.76 -11.82 16.35
C GLY A 114 22.75 -10.92 15.65
N PHE A 115 22.81 -10.81 14.32
CA PHE A 115 21.70 -10.21 13.58
C PHE A 115 20.49 -11.16 13.54
N ASP A 116 19.27 -10.61 13.44
CA ASP A 116 18.00 -11.33 13.53
C ASP A 116 17.25 -11.39 12.20
N MET A 117 17.57 -10.48 11.30
CA MET A 117 16.83 -10.22 10.05
C MET A 117 17.76 -9.86 8.90
N VAL A 118 17.33 -10.15 7.69
CA VAL A 118 17.99 -9.71 6.45
C VAL A 118 17.08 -8.75 5.69
N ASN A 119 17.63 -7.68 5.18
CA ASN A 119 17.00 -6.81 4.21
C ASN A 119 17.62 -7.07 2.82
N ASP A 120 17.04 -8.03 2.08
CA ASP A 120 17.52 -8.43 0.76
C ASP A 120 17.03 -7.45 -0.31
N ILE A 121 17.94 -6.60 -0.76
CA ILE A 121 17.67 -5.55 -1.76
C ILE A 121 17.62 -6.05 -3.21
N CYS A 122 17.92 -7.34 -3.46
CA CYS A 122 17.89 -7.94 -4.79
C CYS A 122 16.86 -9.08 -4.96
N GLY A 123 15.94 -9.26 -4.01
CA GLY A 123 14.74 -10.08 -4.20
C GLY A 123 15.03 -11.56 -4.42
N PHE A 124 15.98 -12.12 -3.68
CA PHE A 124 16.47 -13.48 -3.84
C PHE A 124 17.09 -13.75 -5.23
N ALA A 125 17.71 -12.72 -5.84
CA ALA A 125 18.56 -12.93 -7.02
C ALA A 125 19.74 -13.85 -6.69
N ASP A 126 20.23 -13.82 -5.46
CA ASP A 126 21.09 -14.86 -4.89
C ASP A 126 20.23 -16.07 -4.47
N PRO A 127 20.33 -17.23 -5.15
CA PRO A 127 19.47 -18.37 -4.89
C PRO A 127 19.71 -19.04 -3.52
N GLU A 128 20.84 -18.79 -2.87
CA GLU A 128 21.18 -19.33 -1.56
C GLU A 128 20.58 -18.48 -0.41
N MET A 129 20.24 -17.22 -0.64
CA MET A 129 19.68 -16.32 0.37
C MET A 129 18.45 -16.92 1.10
N PRO A 130 17.43 -17.49 0.41
CA PRO A 130 16.29 -18.11 1.12
C PRO A 130 16.69 -19.31 1.98
N ARG A 131 17.76 -20.04 1.62
CA ARG A 131 18.28 -21.15 2.42
C ARG A 131 18.90 -20.65 3.71
N VAL A 132 19.81 -19.68 3.61
CA VAL A 132 20.46 -19.05 4.77
C VAL A 132 19.42 -18.49 5.75
N CYS A 133 18.44 -17.70 5.27
CA CYS A 133 17.40 -17.17 6.14
C CYS A 133 16.60 -18.27 6.86
N ARG A 134 16.33 -19.42 6.20
CA ARG A 134 15.63 -20.54 6.86
C ARG A 134 16.51 -21.27 7.88
N GLU A 135 17.81 -21.46 7.61
CA GLU A 135 18.74 -22.14 8.52
C GLU A 135 18.93 -21.37 9.83
N HIS A 136 18.91 -20.03 9.76
CA HIS A 136 18.97 -19.16 10.94
C HIS A 136 17.60 -18.81 11.54
N ASP A 137 16.49 -19.33 10.99
CA ASP A 137 15.10 -18.94 11.36
C ASP A 137 14.88 -17.41 11.31
N ALA A 138 15.61 -16.70 10.44
CA ALA A 138 15.62 -15.26 10.32
C ALA A 138 14.43 -14.74 9.50
N ALA A 139 13.89 -13.58 9.89
CA ALA A 139 12.98 -12.82 9.03
C ALA A 139 13.76 -12.21 7.86
N VAL A 140 13.07 -12.00 6.74
CA VAL A 140 13.70 -11.38 5.57
C VAL A 140 12.76 -10.42 4.87
N SER A 141 13.20 -9.18 4.68
CA SER A 141 12.59 -8.23 3.74
C SER A 141 13.10 -8.56 2.34
N LYS A 142 12.17 -8.81 1.43
CA LYS A 142 12.46 -9.13 0.04
C LYS A 142 12.00 -7.98 -0.85
N MET A 143 12.96 -7.24 -1.42
CA MET A 143 12.66 -6.09 -2.30
C MET A 143 12.40 -6.55 -3.74
N ALA A 144 11.44 -5.92 -4.41
CA ALA A 144 11.20 -6.12 -5.83
C ALA A 144 12.40 -5.65 -6.65
N SER A 145 13.07 -6.56 -7.34
CA SER A 145 14.29 -6.27 -8.09
C SER A 145 14.40 -7.15 -9.33
N PRO A 146 15.14 -6.74 -10.37
CA PRO A 146 15.53 -7.65 -11.45
C PRO A 146 16.26 -8.87 -10.88
N PRO A 147 16.29 -9.99 -11.61
CA PRO A 147 16.96 -11.21 -11.16
C PRO A 147 18.49 -11.13 -11.34
N ASP A 148 19.09 -10.04 -10.91
CA ASP A 148 20.55 -9.80 -10.91
C ASP A 148 20.97 -9.12 -9.60
N LEU A 149 22.27 -9.16 -9.30
CA LEU A 149 22.84 -8.60 -8.07
C LEU A 149 23.38 -7.17 -8.23
N GLU A 150 23.13 -6.51 -9.37
CA GLU A 150 23.71 -5.20 -9.68
C GLU A 150 22.70 -4.05 -9.62
N ARG A 151 21.40 -4.34 -9.80
CA ARG A 151 20.37 -3.31 -9.99
C ARG A 151 19.18 -3.44 -9.04
N PRO A 152 19.37 -3.26 -7.74
CA PRO A 152 18.28 -3.35 -6.78
C PRO A 152 17.16 -2.34 -7.08
N GLY A 153 15.91 -2.79 -7.05
CA GLY A 153 14.74 -1.95 -7.23
C GLY A 153 14.56 -1.31 -8.62
N ALA A 154 15.26 -1.79 -9.65
CA ALA A 154 15.23 -1.24 -11.00
C ALA A 154 14.09 -1.78 -11.85
N ILE A 155 12.85 -1.73 -11.36
CA ILE A 155 11.63 -2.12 -12.07
C ILE A 155 10.67 -0.92 -12.07
N GLU A 156 10.16 -0.53 -13.24
CA GLU A 156 9.34 0.66 -13.42
C GLU A 156 7.85 0.35 -13.27
N ASP A 157 7.36 -0.66 -13.97
CA ASP A 157 5.93 -1.01 -14.01
C ASP A 157 5.48 -1.75 -12.76
N VAL A 158 4.32 -1.37 -12.20
CA VAL A 158 3.83 -1.93 -10.94
C VAL A 158 3.37 -3.39 -11.06
N ASP A 159 2.93 -3.84 -12.23
CA ASP A 159 2.59 -5.25 -12.45
C ASP A 159 3.87 -6.09 -12.55
N GLU A 160 4.94 -5.57 -13.18
CA GLU A 160 6.26 -6.19 -13.18
C GLU A 160 6.88 -6.22 -11.77
N ILE A 161 6.71 -5.16 -10.95
CA ILE A 161 7.08 -5.15 -9.53
C ILE A 161 6.34 -6.27 -8.78
N TYR A 162 5.04 -6.41 -9.04
CA TYR A 162 4.25 -7.49 -8.44
C TYR A 162 4.79 -8.87 -8.84
N GLU A 163 5.08 -9.09 -10.11
CA GLU A 163 5.63 -10.36 -10.61
C GLU A 163 7.02 -10.65 -10.02
N ALA A 164 7.90 -9.64 -9.96
CA ALA A 164 9.24 -9.77 -9.40
C ALA A 164 9.23 -10.25 -7.94
N LEU A 165 8.31 -9.76 -7.14
CA LEU A 165 8.14 -10.21 -5.75
C LEU A 165 7.80 -11.70 -5.67
N SER A 166 7.14 -12.29 -6.67
CA SER A 166 6.82 -13.72 -6.70
C SER A 166 7.97 -14.60 -7.17
N MET A 167 8.95 -14.05 -7.91
CA MET A 167 10.10 -14.80 -8.41
C MET A 167 10.94 -15.36 -7.24
N ASN A 168 11.60 -16.49 -7.47
CA ASN A 168 12.49 -17.15 -6.50
C ASN A 168 11.81 -17.58 -5.17
N GLY A 169 10.47 -17.52 -5.10
CA GLY A 169 9.68 -17.99 -3.97
C GLY A 169 9.77 -17.11 -2.71
N PHE A 170 9.43 -17.73 -1.58
CA PHE A 170 9.36 -17.09 -0.26
C PHE A 170 9.89 -18.03 0.82
N THR A 171 10.39 -17.47 1.92
CA THR A 171 10.49 -18.18 3.19
C THR A 171 9.18 -18.03 3.98
N ASP A 172 9.05 -18.71 5.11
CA ASP A 172 7.88 -18.51 5.96
C ASP A 172 7.86 -17.13 6.61
N LYS A 173 9.03 -16.52 6.81
CA LYS A 173 9.23 -15.21 7.45
C LYS A 173 9.56 -14.09 6.44
N THR A 174 9.08 -14.18 5.19
CA THR A 174 9.28 -13.14 4.17
C THR A 174 8.32 -11.96 4.36
N ILE A 175 8.87 -10.76 4.40
CA ILE A 175 8.22 -9.45 4.31
C ILE A 175 8.49 -8.92 2.91
N LEU A 176 7.56 -8.20 2.28
CA LEU A 176 7.69 -7.74 0.89
C LEU A 176 7.93 -6.24 0.83
N ASP A 177 8.89 -5.81 0.02
CA ASP A 177 9.14 -4.40 -0.29
C ASP A 177 8.92 -4.14 -1.79
N PRO A 178 7.93 -3.32 -2.18
CA PRO A 178 7.69 -2.97 -3.57
C PRO A 178 8.72 -2.03 -4.19
N ALA A 179 9.77 -1.62 -3.47
CA ALA A 179 10.89 -0.82 -3.93
C ALA A 179 10.51 0.58 -4.44
N PHE A 180 10.38 1.54 -3.54
CA PHE A 180 10.20 2.95 -3.90
C PHE A 180 11.52 3.66 -4.19
N GLY A 181 11.54 4.50 -5.23
CA GLY A 181 12.75 5.08 -5.77
C GLY A 181 13.47 4.01 -6.59
N GLY A 182 14.73 3.92 -6.48
CA GLY A 182 15.46 2.83 -7.12
C GLY A 182 16.69 3.28 -7.88
N TRP A 183 17.40 2.29 -8.32
CA TRP A 183 18.72 2.36 -8.91
C TRP A 183 18.67 2.43 -10.45
N SER A 184 17.45 2.49 -11.02
CA SER A 184 17.24 2.69 -12.46
C SER A 184 17.08 4.16 -12.80
N ALA A 185 17.78 4.62 -13.84
CA ALA A 185 17.54 5.94 -14.42
C ALA A 185 16.22 6.00 -15.22
N ALA A 186 15.65 4.85 -15.59
CA ALA A 186 14.40 4.75 -16.32
C ALA A 186 13.18 4.89 -15.40
N LYS A 187 13.28 4.46 -14.13
CA LYS A 187 12.20 4.58 -13.15
C LYS A 187 11.90 6.05 -12.85
N THR A 188 10.68 6.47 -13.14
CA THR A 188 10.25 7.85 -13.00
C THR A 188 9.49 8.09 -11.70
N HIS A 189 9.29 9.38 -11.34
CA HIS A 189 8.43 9.74 -10.22
C HIS A 189 6.94 9.40 -10.48
N ALA A 190 6.55 9.19 -11.73
CA ALA A 190 5.19 8.76 -12.08
C ALA A 190 4.98 7.28 -11.71
N ASP A 191 5.98 6.44 -11.96
CA ASP A 191 5.96 5.01 -11.64
C ASP A 191 5.88 4.80 -10.12
N ASP A 192 6.72 5.50 -9.35
CA ASP A 192 6.63 5.46 -7.88
C ASP A 192 5.26 5.93 -7.36
N ARG A 193 4.67 6.98 -7.97
CA ARG A 193 3.33 7.42 -7.57
C ARG A 193 2.27 6.39 -7.91
N GLU A 194 2.39 5.71 -9.03
CA GLU A 194 1.46 4.63 -9.38
C GLU A 194 1.61 3.44 -8.45
N THR A 195 2.84 3.00 -8.16
CA THR A 195 3.13 1.98 -7.16
C THR A 195 2.52 2.35 -5.81
N PHE A 196 2.64 3.60 -5.38
CA PHE A 196 2.08 4.06 -4.11
C PHE A 196 0.54 4.09 -4.12
N ARG A 197 -0.10 4.47 -5.25
CA ARG A 197 -1.57 4.40 -5.38
C ARG A 197 -2.07 2.96 -5.27
N ARG A 198 -1.35 2.02 -5.86
CA ARG A 198 -1.67 0.60 -5.94
C ARG A 198 -1.08 -0.24 -4.79
N LEU A 199 -0.57 0.40 -3.73
CA LEU A 199 0.11 -0.29 -2.62
C LEU A 199 -0.73 -1.41 -1.99
N ARG A 200 -2.07 -1.25 -1.93
CA ARG A 200 -2.98 -2.28 -1.41
C ARG A 200 -2.94 -3.59 -2.21
N GLU A 201 -2.62 -3.54 -3.49
CA GLU A 201 -2.56 -4.74 -4.34
C GLU A 201 -1.52 -5.75 -3.83
N PHE A 202 -0.42 -5.28 -3.23
CA PHE A 202 0.61 -6.16 -2.67
C PHE A 202 0.13 -6.97 -1.45
N ARG A 203 -0.95 -6.55 -0.81
CA ARG A 203 -1.64 -7.37 0.22
C ARG A 203 -2.19 -8.67 -0.36
N GLY A 204 -2.40 -8.73 -1.66
CA GLY A 204 -2.76 -9.94 -2.39
C GLY A 204 -1.81 -11.11 -2.17
N TYR A 205 -0.56 -10.89 -1.79
CA TYR A 205 0.38 -11.93 -1.39
C TYR A 205 0.07 -12.56 -0.02
N GLY A 206 -0.74 -11.90 0.82
CA GLY A 206 -1.04 -12.36 2.18
C GLY A 206 0.18 -12.32 3.11
N ARG A 207 1.14 -11.44 2.86
CA ARG A 207 2.39 -11.25 3.61
C ARG A 207 2.53 -9.82 4.09
N PRO A 208 3.29 -9.56 5.19
CA PRO A 208 3.58 -8.19 5.60
C PRO A 208 4.30 -7.40 4.51
N LEU A 209 4.09 -6.08 4.53
CA LEU A 209 4.72 -5.15 3.61
C LEU A 209 5.65 -4.21 4.36
N LEU A 210 6.84 -4.01 3.81
CA LEU A 210 7.77 -2.95 4.16
C LEU A 210 7.70 -1.84 3.12
N VAL A 211 7.80 -0.59 3.54
CA VAL A 211 7.93 0.56 2.65
C VAL A 211 9.10 1.45 3.06
N SER A 212 9.93 1.83 2.09
CA SER A 212 11.03 2.78 2.25
C SER A 212 10.71 4.05 1.46
N ILE A 213 9.92 4.95 2.06
CA ILE A 213 9.39 6.17 1.39
C ILE A 213 9.92 7.48 1.97
N ASN A 214 10.73 7.42 3.03
CA ASN A 214 11.28 8.60 3.70
C ASN A 214 12.07 9.46 2.72
N ARG A 215 11.70 10.75 2.61
CA ARG A 215 12.32 11.80 1.78
C ARG A 215 12.52 11.43 0.30
N LYS A 216 11.74 10.46 -0.24
CA LYS A 216 11.87 10.00 -1.63
C LYS A 216 11.49 11.08 -2.65
N SER A 217 12.15 11.05 -3.80
CA SER A 217 12.04 12.08 -4.83
C SER A 217 10.64 12.27 -5.39
N PHE A 218 9.84 11.20 -5.49
CA PHE A 218 8.46 11.31 -5.97
C PHE A 218 7.57 12.14 -5.01
N LEU A 219 7.79 12.06 -3.69
CA LEU A 219 7.08 12.87 -2.69
C LEU A 219 7.54 14.34 -2.75
N LYS A 220 8.87 14.55 -2.83
CA LYS A 220 9.44 15.89 -2.98
C LYS A 220 8.85 16.62 -4.19
N THR A 221 8.74 15.93 -5.32
CA THR A 221 8.19 16.49 -6.56
C THR A 221 6.72 16.89 -6.41
N VAL A 222 5.90 16.12 -5.69
CA VAL A 222 4.48 16.47 -5.44
C VAL A 222 4.35 17.80 -4.70
N ALA A 223 5.21 18.06 -3.72
CA ALA A 223 5.12 19.24 -2.87
C ALA A 223 6.08 20.39 -3.27
N GLY A 224 6.97 20.19 -4.25
CA GLY A 224 7.99 21.14 -4.64
C GLY A 224 9.00 21.42 -3.52
N ARG A 225 9.46 20.38 -2.81
CA ARG A 225 10.36 20.47 -1.65
C ARG A 225 11.75 19.94 -1.97
N SER A 226 12.75 20.49 -1.26
CA SER A 226 14.11 19.92 -1.19
C SER A 226 14.13 18.66 -0.33
N THR A 227 15.26 17.97 -0.25
CA THR A 227 15.41 16.78 0.62
C THR A 227 15.30 17.15 2.11
N GLU A 228 15.90 18.27 2.52
CA GLU A 228 15.87 18.77 3.90
C GLU A 228 14.45 19.15 4.32
N GLU A 229 13.65 19.70 3.39
CA GLU A 229 12.28 20.14 3.64
C GLU A 229 11.22 19.03 3.45
N ALA A 230 11.62 17.80 3.09
CA ALA A 230 10.69 16.73 2.67
C ALA A 230 10.05 15.97 3.82
N LEU A 231 10.46 16.17 5.07
CA LEU A 231 9.92 15.43 6.22
C LEU A 231 8.39 15.52 6.30
N PRO A 232 7.71 16.68 6.23
CA PRO A 232 6.25 16.73 6.36
C PRO A 232 5.50 15.91 5.29
N VAL A 233 6.02 15.86 4.05
CA VAL A 233 5.38 15.07 2.98
C VAL A 233 5.65 13.59 3.13
N SER A 234 6.82 13.22 3.70
CA SER A 234 7.14 11.83 4.06
C SER A 234 6.21 11.32 5.15
N LEU A 235 5.94 12.12 6.19
CA LEU A 235 5.04 11.75 7.29
C LEU A 235 3.59 11.56 6.82
N ALA A 236 3.10 12.47 5.96
CA ALA A 236 1.79 12.32 5.34
C ALA A 236 1.69 11.02 4.53
N ALA A 237 2.72 10.72 3.72
CA ALA A 237 2.79 9.48 2.96
C ALA A 237 2.91 8.24 3.85
N THR A 238 3.62 8.31 4.97
CA THR A 238 3.72 7.24 5.97
C THR A 238 2.34 6.85 6.51
N SER A 239 1.56 7.83 6.99
CA SER A 239 0.19 7.55 7.48
C SER A 239 -0.67 6.90 6.39
N MET A 240 -0.59 7.39 5.14
CA MET A 240 -1.30 6.79 4.00
C MET A 240 -0.81 5.38 3.66
N ALA A 241 0.49 5.10 3.76
CA ALA A 241 1.05 3.78 3.48
C ALA A 241 0.59 2.75 4.51
N VAL A 242 0.60 3.11 5.79
CA VAL A 242 0.11 2.25 6.88
C VAL A 242 -1.39 1.99 6.72
N GLU A 243 -2.20 3.02 6.45
CA GLU A 243 -3.64 2.86 6.16
C GLU A 243 -3.87 1.90 4.97
N ARG A 244 -2.97 1.91 3.98
CA ARG A 244 -2.99 1.00 2.82
C ARG A 244 -2.40 -0.38 3.09
N GLY A 245 -1.88 -0.61 4.29
CA GLY A 245 -1.44 -1.93 4.75
C GLY A 245 0.07 -2.14 4.78
N ALA A 246 0.87 -1.10 4.84
CA ALA A 246 2.28 -1.22 5.22
C ALA A 246 2.39 -1.59 6.70
N HIS A 247 3.30 -2.52 7.01
CA HIS A 247 3.51 -3.05 8.35
C HIS A 247 4.85 -2.64 8.93
N VAL A 248 5.84 -2.37 8.07
CA VAL A 248 7.15 -1.84 8.44
C VAL A 248 7.43 -0.58 7.64
N VAL A 249 7.89 0.48 8.28
CA VAL A 249 8.30 1.74 7.64
C VAL A 249 9.78 1.98 7.91
N ARG A 250 10.58 1.95 6.85
CA ARG A 250 12.03 2.21 6.91
C ARG A 250 12.29 3.70 6.76
N THR A 251 13.03 4.28 7.70
CA THR A 251 13.21 5.73 7.83
C THR A 251 14.53 6.14 8.47
N HIS A 252 14.94 7.39 8.23
CA HIS A 252 15.99 8.09 8.98
C HIS A 252 15.43 9.03 10.06
N ASP A 253 14.13 9.37 10.00
CA ASP A 253 13.44 10.27 10.93
C ASP A 253 12.49 9.42 11.79
N VAL A 254 13.04 8.74 12.82
CA VAL A 254 12.34 7.66 13.56
C VAL A 254 11.15 8.19 14.34
N GLY A 255 11.34 9.16 15.21
CA GLY A 255 10.30 9.64 16.13
C GLY A 255 9.07 10.15 15.40
N GLU A 256 9.26 11.03 14.40
CA GLU A 256 8.18 11.60 13.63
C GLU A 256 7.51 10.55 12.73
N THR A 257 8.28 9.62 12.16
CA THR A 257 7.75 8.53 11.34
C THR A 257 6.87 7.60 12.18
N ARG A 258 7.29 7.28 13.42
CA ARG A 258 6.52 6.50 14.36
C ARG A 258 5.16 7.14 14.65
N ASP A 259 5.15 8.43 14.96
CA ASP A 259 3.91 9.15 15.23
C ASP A 259 2.96 9.12 14.01
N ALA A 260 3.50 9.35 12.81
CA ALA A 260 2.73 9.27 11.58
C ALA A 260 2.19 7.87 11.30
N ALA A 261 2.98 6.82 11.58
CA ALA A 261 2.56 5.42 11.42
C ALA A 261 1.42 5.05 12.38
N LEU A 262 1.51 5.46 13.65
CA LEU A 262 0.46 5.26 14.65
C LEU A 262 -0.86 5.95 14.24
N VAL A 263 -0.78 7.18 13.71
CA VAL A 263 -1.96 7.87 13.16
C VAL A 263 -2.55 7.11 11.98
N GLY A 264 -1.72 6.60 11.06
CA GLY A 264 -2.17 5.78 9.95
C GLY A 264 -2.89 4.50 10.38
N ALA A 265 -2.40 3.85 11.44
CA ALA A 265 -2.99 2.65 12.00
C ALA A 265 -4.33 2.93 12.71
N GLU A 266 -4.39 4.00 13.53
CA GLU A 266 -5.60 4.37 14.30
C GLU A 266 -6.80 4.69 13.39
N PHE A 267 -6.55 5.30 12.23
CA PHE A 267 -7.60 5.66 11.28
C PHE A 267 -7.74 4.68 10.10
N ALA A 268 -7.04 3.53 10.14
CA ALA A 268 -7.29 2.46 9.20
C ALA A 268 -8.68 1.86 9.41
N ARG A 269 -9.29 1.36 8.33
CA ARG A 269 -10.61 0.74 8.41
C ARG A 269 -10.57 -0.52 9.27
N ASP A 270 -11.44 -0.61 10.26
CA ASP A 270 -11.68 -1.84 11.01
C ASP A 270 -12.09 -2.98 10.08
N ARG A 271 -11.53 -4.16 10.30
CA ARG A 271 -11.81 -5.37 9.54
C ARG A 271 -12.39 -6.44 10.45
N HIS A 272 -13.47 -7.07 9.99
CA HIS A 272 -14.04 -8.20 10.72
C HIS A 272 -13.11 -9.40 10.67
N ARG A 273 -12.86 -10.01 11.81
CA ARG A 273 -12.14 -11.27 11.96
C ARG A 273 -12.88 -12.17 12.96
N SER A 274 -13.01 -13.43 12.62
CA SER A 274 -13.54 -14.44 13.52
C SER A 274 -12.90 -15.80 13.23
N GLY A 275 -12.78 -16.63 14.26
CA GLY A 275 -12.06 -17.89 14.20
C GLY A 275 -10.69 -17.78 14.88
N GLY A 276 -10.29 -18.80 15.59
CA GLY A 276 -9.03 -18.89 16.35
C GLY A 276 -8.36 -20.25 16.12
N ASP A 277 -7.32 -20.56 16.88
CA ASP A 277 -6.38 -21.69 16.77
C ASP A 277 -6.96 -23.12 16.76
N SER A 278 -8.26 -23.29 16.64
CA SER A 278 -8.92 -24.60 16.52
C SER A 278 -9.34 -24.87 15.07
N ASP A 279 -9.51 -26.13 14.70
CA ASP A 279 -9.92 -26.67 13.39
C ASP A 279 -11.21 -26.06 12.78
N ALA A 280 -11.65 -24.91 13.26
CA ALA A 280 -12.82 -24.20 12.79
C ALA A 280 -12.49 -23.31 11.59
N VAL A 281 -13.49 -23.04 10.78
CA VAL A 281 -13.41 -22.06 9.69
C VAL A 281 -13.10 -20.68 10.25
N ALA A 282 -12.02 -20.07 9.77
CA ALA A 282 -11.68 -18.70 10.07
C ALA A 282 -12.21 -17.75 8.97
N VAL A 283 -12.62 -16.55 9.38
CA VAL A 283 -13.09 -15.49 8.47
C VAL A 283 -12.23 -14.25 8.68
N GLU A 284 -11.72 -13.70 7.59
CA GLU A 284 -11.01 -12.43 7.58
C GLU A 284 -11.63 -11.53 6.50
N GLU A 285 -12.09 -10.33 6.87
CA GLU A 285 -12.52 -9.32 5.92
C GLU A 285 -11.31 -8.72 5.22
N LEU A 286 -11.30 -8.79 3.88
CA LEU A 286 -10.28 -8.17 3.05
C LEU A 286 -10.69 -6.73 2.74
N ASN A 287 -9.78 -5.77 2.93
CA ASN A 287 -10.01 -4.37 2.60
C ASN A 287 -9.76 -4.11 1.12
N VAL A 288 -10.65 -4.62 0.27
CA VAL A 288 -10.57 -4.51 -1.19
C VAL A 288 -11.32 -3.27 -1.66
N THR A 289 -10.66 -2.42 -2.42
CA THR A 289 -11.22 -1.18 -2.96
C THR A 289 -11.23 -1.12 -4.49
N THR A 290 -10.47 -2.00 -5.14
CA THR A 290 -10.39 -2.11 -6.60
C THR A 290 -10.58 -3.54 -7.08
N VAL A 291 -10.96 -3.70 -8.35
CA VAL A 291 -11.09 -5.02 -9.00
C VAL A 291 -9.74 -5.74 -9.01
N ARG A 292 -8.65 -5.03 -9.29
CA ARG A 292 -7.29 -5.60 -9.28
C ARG A 292 -6.91 -6.17 -7.92
N GLU A 293 -7.20 -5.46 -6.83
CA GLU A 293 -6.97 -6.00 -5.48
C GLU A 293 -7.71 -7.32 -5.27
N ALA A 294 -8.97 -7.41 -5.71
CA ALA A 294 -9.74 -8.64 -5.65
C ALA A 294 -9.11 -9.76 -6.48
N GLU A 295 -8.64 -9.46 -7.69
CA GLU A 295 -7.96 -10.42 -8.57
C GLU A 295 -6.69 -10.97 -7.90
N ARG A 296 -5.85 -10.13 -7.29
CA ARG A 296 -4.65 -10.56 -6.57
C ARG A 296 -4.97 -11.53 -5.42
N HIS A 297 -6.05 -11.28 -4.68
CA HIS A 297 -6.50 -12.21 -3.64
C HIS A 297 -7.03 -13.54 -4.21
N LEU A 298 -7.75 -13.50 -5.33
CA LEU A 298 -8.21 -14.72 -6.02
C LEU A 298 -7.03 -15.55 -6.53
N ASP A 299 -6.03 -14.91 -7.11
CA ASP A 299 -4.81 -15.55 -7.60
C ASP A 299 -4.03 -16.21 -6.44
N ARG A 300 -3.91 -15.54 -5.31
CA ARG A 300 -3.26 -16.07 -4.10
C ARG A 300 -3.87 -17.38 -3.62
N ILE A 301 -5.18 -17.50 -3.66
CA ILE A 301 -5.88 -18.76 -3.26
C ILE A 301 -5.96 -19.79 -4.40
N GLY A 302 -5.38 -19.50 -5.57
CA GLY A 302 -5.40 -20.39 -6.74
C GLY A 302 -6.80 -20.54 -7.37
N ALA A 303 -7.66 -19.53 -7.25
CA ALA A 303 -8.98 -19.55 -7.85
C ALA A 303 -8.88 -19.45 -9.38
N SER A 304 -9.09 -20.57 -10.08
CA SER A 304 -9.17 -20.62 -11.54
C SER A 304 -10.53 -20.10 -12.03
N GLU A 305 -10.64 -19.77 -13.32
CA GLU A 305 -11.92 -19.40 -13.94
C GLU A 305 -13.04 -20.43 -13.66
N ALA A 306 -12.69 -21.72 -13.66
CA ALA A 306 -13.63 -22.81 -13.36
C ALA A 306 -14.09 -22.84 -11.90
N THR A 307 -13.25 -22.37 -10.96
CA THR A 307 -13.51 -22.39 -9.51
C THR A 307 -13.96 -21.03 -8.98
N ARG A 308 -13.80 -19.94 -9.73
CA ARG A 308 -14.27 -18.59 -9.37
C ARG A 308 -15.81 -18.49 -9.28
N GLY A 309 -16.53 -19.58 -9.62
CA GLY A 309 -18.00 -19.57 -9.62
C GLY A 309 -18.57 -18.67 -10.73
N ASN A 310 -19.69 -18.05 -10.50
CA ASN A 310 -20.36 -17.26 -11.50
C ASN A 310 -19.59 -15.98 -11.86
N ARG A 311 -19.31 -15.79 -13.16
CA ARG A 311 -18.90 -14.58 -13.89
C ARG A 311 -18.41 -13.41 -13.03
N ASP A 312 -17.13 -13.09 -13.15
CA ASP A 312 -16.50 -11.88 -12.60
C ASP A 312 -16.60 -11.73 -11.07
N ALA A 313 -16.04 -12.72 -10.34
CA ALA A 313 -15.95 -12.63 -8.88
C ALA A 313 -15.19 -11.37 -8.40
N ALA A 314 -14.16 -10.94 -9.14
CA ALA A 314 -13.40 -9.73 -8.82
C ALA A 314 -14.24 -8.46 -9.03
N GLY A 315 -14.96 -8.36 -10.16
CA GLY A 315 -15.84 -7.24 -10.44
C GLY A 315 -17.01 -7.12 -9.46
N ASN A 316 -17.37 -8.20 -8.77
CA ASN A 316 -18.40 -8.19 -7.74
C ASN A 316 -17.88 -7.88 -6.32
N ALA A 317 -16.57 -7.81 -6.13
CA ALA A 317 -15.98 -7.54 -4.81
C ALA A 317 -16.00 -6.05 -4.43
N VAL A 318 -16.28 -5.16 -5.39
CA VAL A 318 -16.21 -3.70 -5.23
C VAL A 318 -17.55 -3.06 -5.58
N VAL A 319 -18.00 -2.10 -4.77
CA VAL A 319 -19.20 -1.32 -5.06
C VAL A 319 -18.81 0.11 -5.45
N ARG A 320 -19.40 0.62 -6.53
CA ARG A 320 -19.25 2.00 -7.02
C ARG A 320 -20.56 2.76 -6.85
N THR A 321 -20.45 4.07 -6.60
CA THR A 321 -21.60 4.97 -6.48
C THR A 321 -21.38 6.19 -7.35
N TYR A 322 -22.31 6.44 -8.25
CA TYR A 322 -22.28 7.57 -9.18
C TYR A 322 -23.47 8.48 -8.95
N GLU A 323 -23.26 9.78 -8.85
CA GLU A 323 -24.33 10.78 -8.89
C GLU A 323 -24.61 11.18 -10.34
N LEU A 324 -25.84 11.00 -10.76
CA LEU A 324 -26.35 11.42 -12.06
C LEU A 324 -27.20 12.67 -11.88
N THR A 325 -26.98 13.68 -12.71
CA THR A 325 -27.73 14.97 -12.66
C THR A 325 -28.37 15.25 -14.02
N GLY A 326 -29.40 16.08 -14.04
CA GLY A 326 -30.07 16.45 -15.28
C GLY A 326 -30.91 15.33 -15.90
N LEU A 327 -31.44 14.42 -15.07
CA LEU A 327 -32.15 13.24 -15.52
C LEU A 327 -33.58 13.58 -16.06
N GLY A 328 -33.80 13.34 -17.33
CA GLY A 328 -35.17 13.38 -17.93
C GLY A 328 -36.00 12.14 -17.54
N ASP A 329 -37.32 12.22 -17.81
CA ASP A 329 -38.27 11.14 -17.45
C ASP A 329 -37.90 9.78 -18.09
N ALA A 330 -37.50 9.80 -19.34
CA ALA A 330 -37.08 8.60 -20.10
C ALA A 330 -35.87 7.95 -19.44
N ALA A 331 -34.83 8.73 -19.06
CA ALA A 331 -33.64 8.25 -18.39
C ALA A 331 -33.95 7.66 -16.99
N VAL A 332 -34.80 8.36 -16.21
CA VAL A 332 -35.24 7.88 -14.89
C VAL A 332 -36.00 6.55 -15.00
N GLY A 333 -36.94 6.48 -16.00
CA GLY A 333 -37.72 5.26 -16.25
C GLY A 333 -36.84 4.09 -16.67
N ALA A 334 -35.87 4.30 -17.54
CA ALA A 334 -34.94 3.29 -18.02
C ALA A 334 -34.00 2.79 -16.87
N LEU A 335 -33.40 3.71 -16.12
CA LEU A 335 -32.53 3.36 -14.99
C LEU A 335 -33.28 2.55 -13.94
N ARG A 336 -34.50 2.93 -13.60
CA ARG A 336 -35.37 2.15 -12.69
C ARG A 336 -35.67 0.77 -13.24
N ALA A 337 -36.03 0.67 -14.51
CA ALA A 337 -36.36 -0.62 -15.13
C ALA A 337 -35.12 -1.55 -15.16
N ALA A 338 -33.96 -1.00 -15.52
CA ALA A 338 -32.70 -1.75 -15.57
C ALA A 338 -32.26 -2.31 -14.19
N THR A 339 -32.54 -1.58 -13.10
CA THR A 339 -32.12 -1.97 -11.73
C THR A 339 -33.16 -2.82 -10.98
N VAL A 340 -34.40 -2.94 -11.43
CA VAL A 340 -35.46 -3.68 -10.72
C VAL A 340 -35.69 -5.10 -11.26
N GLY A 341 -35.35 -5.41 -12.49
CA GLY A 341 -35.86 -6.64 -13.08
C GLY A 341 -34.96 -7.43 -14.03
N GLY A 342 -33.67 -7.15 -14.11
CA GLY A 342 -32.84 -7.71 -15.16
C GLY A 342 -31.56 -8.43 -14.67
N ASP A 343 -30.69 -8.74 -15.62
CA ASP A 343 -29.34 -9.30 -15.42
C ASP A 343 -28.40 -8.39 -14.59
N ALA A 344 -28.84 -7.17 -14.24
CA ALA A 344 -28.17 -6.22 -13.37
C ALA A 344 -28.39 -6.49 -11.88
N SER A 345 -28.47 -7.77 -11.46
CA SER A 345 -28.51 -8.13 -10.05
C SER A 345 -27.26 -7.60 -9.35
N GLY A 346 -27.44 -6.70 -8.38
CA GLY A 346 -26.33 -6.01 -7.70
C GLY A 346 -26.21 -4.51 -8.03
N ALA A 347 -27.06 -3.95 -8.88
CA ALA A 347 -27.22 -2.52 -9.06
C ALA A 347 -28.50 -1.98 -8.43
N ALA A 348 -28.46 -0.75 -7.93
CA ALA A 348 -29.60 0.01 -7.43
C ALA A 348 -29.58 1.42 -8.02
N PHE A 349 -30.76 1.96 -8.27
CA PHE A 349 -30.94 3.35 -8.66
C PHE A 349 -31.91 4.04 -7.69
N ALA A 350 -31.43 5.10 -7.03
CA ALA A 350 -32.22 5.95 -6.15
C ALA A 350 -32.39 7.34 -6.75
N LEU A 351 -33.64 7.77 -6.95
CA LEU A 351 -33.94 9.13 -7.39
C LEU A 351 -34.09 10.05 -6.18
N GLY A 352 -33.42 11.19 -6.22
CA GLY A 352 -33.55 12.22 -5.19
C GLY A 352 -34.92 12.91 -5.22
N ASP A 353 -35.44 13.26 -4.04
CA ASP A 353 -36.62 14.13 -3.90
C ASP A 353 -36.17 15.59 -4.08
N PRO A 354 -36.62 16.27 -5.14
CA PRO A 354 -36.21 17.65 -5.44
C PRO A 354 -36.64 18.63 -4.34
N ASN A 355 -37.66 18.28 -3.52
CA ASN A 355 -38.15 19.14 -2.46
C ASN A 355 -37.34 19.02 -1.17
N ARG A 356 -36.56 17.95 -0.98
CA ARG A 356 -35.73 17.71 0.21
C ARG A 356 -34.32 18.30 0.10
N ALA A 357 -33.85 18.62 -1.12
CA ALA A 357 -32.46 19.00 -1.40
C ALA A 357 -32.18 20.52 -1.33
N ARG A 358 -33.16 21.38 -1.03
CA ARG A 358 -32.90 22.81 -0.81
C ARG A 358 -32.58 23.06 0.66
N PRO A 359 -31.32 23.44 1.01
CA PRO A 359 -31.08 24.07 2.30
C PRO A 359 -31.94 25.35 2.32
N ALA A 360 -32.66 25.57 3.41
CA ALA A 360 -33.40 26.81 3.64
C ALA A 360 -32.41 27.98 3.52
N THR A 361 -32.47 28.73 2.42
CA THR A 361 -31.83 30.02 2.35
C THR A 361 -32.58 30.89 3.35
N THR A 362 -31.93 31.24 4.44
CA THR A 362 -32.37 32.25 5.40
C THR A 362 -32.23 33.63 4.75
N ASP A 363 -33.12 33.94 3.79
CA ASP A 363 -33.38 35.30 3.41
C ASP A 363 -34.64 35.76 4.18
N GLY A 364 -34.39 36.67 5.11
CA GLY A 364 -35.42 37.26 5.94
C GLY A 364 -36.39 38.13 5.12
N GLY A 365 -37.44 37.52 4.54
CA GLY A 365 -38.55 38.15 3.93
C GLY A 365 -39.84 37.73 4.63
N THR A 366 -40.36 38.60 5.51
CA THR A 366 -41.72 38.47 6.10
C THR A 366 -42.77 38.66 4.96
N GLY A 367 -43.26 37.56 4.41
CA GLY A 367 -44.35 37.51 3.46
C GLY A 367 -45.47 36.65 4.00
N ASP A 368 -46.60 37.26 4.31
CA ASP A 368 -47.85 36.68 4.79
C ASP A 368 -48.36 35.64 3.76
N ALA A 369 -48.39 34.36 4.14
CA ALA A 369 -48.85 33.27 3.27
C ALA A 369 -50.26 32.87 3.68
N THR A 370 -51.23 33.22 2.86
CA THR A 370 -52.62 32.68 2.89
C THR A 370 -52.62 31.21 2.44
N PRO A 371 -53.26 30.29 3.16
CA PRO A 371 -53.41 28.90 2.79
C PRO A 371 -54.62 28.74 1.85
N GLY A 372 -54.41 28.44 0.61
CA GLY A 372 -55.45 28.11 -0.35
C GLY A 372 -54.87 27.78 -1.74
N GLY A 373 -54.59 26.50 -2.01
CA GLY A 373 -54.21 26.03 -3.31
C GLY A 373 -54.06 24.50 -3.30
N ASP A 374 -54.87 23.87 -4.13
CA ASP A 374 -54.84 22.49 -4.60
C ASP A 374 -53.42 21.91 -4.70
N GLY A 375 -53.24 20.77 -4.02
CA GLY A 375 -51.91 20.14 -3.78
C GLY A 375 -51.26 19.47 -4.97
N SER A 376 -51.19 20.11 -6.13
CA SER A 376 -50.32 19.73 -7.24
C SER A 376 -48.97 20.44 -7.07
N VAL A 377 -48.01 19.75 -6.48
CA VAL A 377 -46.60 20.17 -6.48
C VAL A 377 -46.11 20.23 -7.94
N PRO A 378 -45.65 21.39 -8.42
CA PRO A 378 -45.11 21.46 -9.77
C PRO A 378 -43.89 20.52 -9.89
N ASP A 379 -43.92 19.66 -10.92
CA ASP A 379 -42.79 18.81 -11.26
C ASP A 379 -41.53 19.70 -11.41
N ALA A 380 -40.47 19.37 -10.64
CA ALA A 380 -39.21 20.08 -10.78
C ALA A 380 -38.73 19.99 -12.24
N PRO A 381 -38.19 21.07 -12.83
CA PRO A 381 -37.68 21.01 -14.16
C PRO A 381 -36.66 19.88 -14.30
N ALA A 382 -36.66 19.17 -15.43
CA ALA A 382 -35.81 18.01 -15.69
C ALA A 382 -34.31 18.27 -15.41
N ALA A 383 -33.87 19.52 -15.52
CA ALA A 383 -32.50 19.95 -15.25
C ALA A 383 -32.06 19.81 -13.78
N ASP A 384 -33.00 19.72 -12.84
CA ASP A 384 -32.71 19.65 -11.39
C ASP A 384 -32.81 18.23 -10.82
N ARG A 385 -33.19 17.24 -11.60
CA ARG A 385 -33.32 15.85 -11.11
C ARG A 385 -31.98 15.20 -10.95
N ARG A 386 -31.77 14.62 -9.76
CA ARG A 386 -30.55 13.90 -9.39
C ARG A 386 -30.89 12.48 -8.95
N GLY A 387 -29.98 11.57 -9.21
CA GLY A 387 -30.09 10.18 -8.74
C GLY A 387 -28.73 9.59 -8.44
N LEU A 388 -28.73 8.54 -7.61
CA LEU A 388 -27.55 7.73 -7.33
C LEU A 388 -27.69 6.39 -8.02
N LEU A 389 -26.72 6.05 -8.87
CA LEU A 389 -26.53 4.71 -9.41
C LEU A 389 -25.45 4.01 -8.58
N ILE A 390 -25.81 2.90 -7.94
CA ILE A 390 -24.96 2.14 -7.03
C ILE A 390 -24.88 0.72 -7.56
N GLY A 391 -23.70 0.15 -7.63
CA GLY A 391 -23.56 -1.23 -8.07
C GLY A 391 -22.12 -1.69 -8.17
N THR A 392 -21.94 -2.99 -8.37
CA THR A 392 -20.65 -3.56 -8.72
C THR A 392 -20.28 -3.14 -10.17
N PRO A 393 -18.98 -3.16 -10.55
CA PRO A 393 -18.57 -2.86 -11.94
C PRO A 393 -19.36 -3.66 -12.99
N ALA A 394 -19.54 -4.96 -12.80
CA ALA A 394 -20.31 -5.79 -13.72
C ALA A 394 -21.79 -5.39 -13.78
N ALA A 395 -22.40 -5.04 -12.65
CA ALA A 395 -23.79 -4.60 -12.59
C ALA A 395 -23.99 -3.21 -13.23
N ILE A 396 -23.05 -2.29 -13.06
CA ILE A 396 -23.04 -0.98 -13.72
C ILE A 396 -22.94 -1.13 -15.26
N GLU A 397 -22.07 -2.05 -15.73
CA GLU A 397 -21.96 -2.37 -17.15
C GLU A 397 -23.29 -2.89 -17.72
N SER A 398 -23.93 -3.84 -17.01
CA SER A 398 -25.24 -4.37 -17.41
C SER A 398 -26.32 -3.27 -17.44
N VAL A 399 -26.30 -2.33 -16.50
CA VAL A 399 -27.19 -1.16 -16.53
C VAL A 399 -26.91 -0.30 -17.77
N ARG A 400 -25.64 -0.02 -18.07
CA ARG A 400 -25.23 0.77 -19.23
C ARG A 400 -25.75 0.16 -20.52
N GLU A 401 -25.59 -1.16 -20.70
CA GLU A 401 -26.14 -1.87 -21.87
C GLU A 401 -27.65 -1.79 -21.94
N ALA A 402 -28.34 -1.99 -20.81
CA ALA A 402 -29.81 -2.00 -20.76
C ALA A 402 -30.45 -0.64 -21.04
N VAL A 403 -29.76 0.46 -20.76
CA VAL A 403 -30.28 1.84 -21.01
C VAL A 403 -29.73 2.45 -22.27
N SER A 404 -28.89 1.78 -23.02
CA SER A 404 -28.30 2.27 -24.28
C SER A 404 -29.38 2.65 -25.30
N GLY A 405 -29.22 3.80 -25.91
CA GLY A 405 -30.14 4.34 -26.90
C GLY A 405 -31.39 5.02 -26.32
N VAL A 406 -31.53 5.13 -25.01
CA VAL A 406 -32.66 5.84 -24.38
C VAL A 406 -32.54 7.34 -24.56
N SER A 407 -31.35 7.90 -24.42
CA SER A 407 -31.04 9.28 -24.78
C SER A 407 -29.54 9.46 -25.01
N GLU A 408 -29.19 10.30 -25.98
CA GLU A 408 -27.79 10.60 -26.30
C GLU A 408 -27.02 11.16 -25.08
N ALA A 409 -27.66 11.97 -24.25
CA ALA A 409 -27.06 12.56 -23.06
C ALA A 409 -26.76 11.48 -21.99
N LEU A 410 -27.65 10.49 -21.78
CA LEU A 410 -27.44 9.40 -20.86
C LEU A 410 -26.33 8.47 -21.37
N ASP A 411 -26.35 8.14 -22.63
CA ASP A 411 -25.31 7.29 -23.25
C ASP A 411 -23.94 7.95 -23.14
N ALA A 412 -23.82 9.25 -23.42
CA ALA A 412 -22.58 10.00 -23.30
C ALA A 412 -22.07 10.05 -21.82
N ALA A 413 -22.97 10.27 -20.85
CA ALA A 413 -22.64 10.31 -19.44
C ALA A 413 -22.14 8.94 -18.94
N LEU A 414 -22.82 7.87 -19.32
CA LEU A 414 -22.45 6.51 -18.90
C LEU A 414 -21.22 5.96 -19.65
N ALA A 415 -20.99 6.39 -20.89
CA ALA A 415 -19.77 6.03 -21.64
C ALA A 415 -18.48 6.58 -21.01
N GLY A 416 -18.57 7.69 -20.27
CA GLY A 416 -17.46 8.27 -19.51
C GLY A 416 -17.13 7.54 -18.20
N ILE A 417 -17.97 6.59 -17.79
CA ILE A 417 -17.73 5.79 -16.59
C ILE A 417 -16.94 4.54 -16.96
N ASP A 418 -15.73 4.43 -16.45
CA ASP A 418 -15.01 3.15 -16.43
C ASP A 418 -15.11 2.56 -15.01
N PRO A 419 -16.01 1.59 -14.77
CA PRO A 419 -16.21 1.05 -13.44
C PRO A 419 -15.05 0.16 -12.98
N HIS A 420 -14.12 -0.23 -13.86
CA HIS A 420 -12.97 -1.08 -13.57
C HIS A 420 -11.71 -0.28 -13.20
N VAL A 421 -11.66 1.02 -13.54
CA VAL A 421 -10.57 1.92 -13.15
C VAL A 421 -10.86 2.51 -11.76
N SER A 422 -9.87 2.44 -10.89
CA SER A 422 -9.88 3.00 -9.53
C SER A 422 -9.31 4.39 -9.49
#